data_662c02cc398903f19416de960b6d1c38
#
_entry.id   662c02cc398903f19416de960b6d1c38
#
_cell.length_a   1.000
_cell.length_b   1.000
_cell.length_c   1.000
_cell.angle_alpha   90.00
_cell.angle_beta   90.00
_cell.angle_gamma   90.00
#
_symmetry.space_group_name_H-M   'P 1'
#
loop_
_entity.id
_entity.type
_entity.pdbx_description
1 polymer ?
#
loop_
_entity_poly.entity_id
_entity_poly.type
_entity_poly.pdbx_seq_one_letter_code
_entity_poly.pdbx_strand_id
1 'polypeptide(L)'
;MVKFQQQQPYGADIDSSPLIAARFSARFLDVTKASRALANLAGAKRSYRRGRGVEFDEVRQYTAGDDVRAIDWRVTARSGEPHTKLFHEERERPVLISLDLRHTMRFGSRNCFKSVLAAHTASLLLWSALDRGERVGGMVVSGNRAEDIRPARSRHTVLAIIREMVRCDKNNGDGEPLPLAEQLKQIQRIARPGSALFLISDFHDGLDPKVLQTLRRLVQHVQITGVMISDPLERNLPAAGHYVVSDASGRS
;
A
#
# COMPACT_ATOMS: atom_id res chain seq x y z
N MET A 1 28.05 -16.68 4.54
CA MET A 1 26.61 -16.91 4.47
C MET A 1 25.97 -16.23 5.68
N VAL A 2 25.55 -14.95 5.53
CA VAL A 2 24.96 -14.19 6.64
C VAL A 2 23.55 -14.72 6.87
N LYS A 3 23.33 -15.40 8.00
CA LYS A 3 21.99 -15.78 8.44
C LYS A 3 21.23 -14.48 8.74
N PHE A 4 20.39 -14.03 7.81
CA PHE A 4 19.38 -13.02 8.09
C PHE A 4 18.39 -13.65 9.08
N GLN A 5 18.53 -13.35 10.36
CA GLN A 5 17.43 -13.51 11.29
C GLN A 5 16.36 -12.51 10.85
N GLN A 6 15.36 -13.01 10.11
CA GLN A 6 14.10 -12.30 9.94
C GLN A 6 13.56 -12.10 11.35
N GLN A 7 13.60 -10.86 11.85
CA GLN A 7 12.90 -10.52 13.08
C GLN A 7 11.41 -10.68 12.77
N GLN A 8 10.86 -11.81 13.20
CA GLN A 8 9.42 -12.02 13.13
C GLN A 8 8.74 -10.98 14.04
N PRO A 9 7.60 -10.42 13.62
CA PRO A 9 6.83 -9.52 14.48
C PRO A 9 6.46 -10.24 15.77
N TYR A 10 6.69 -9.57 16.91
CA TYR A 10 6.47 -10.11 18.23
C TYR A 10 5.93 -9.05 19.18
N GLY A 11 5.05 -9.47 20.11
CA GLY A 11 4.55 -8.61 21.17
C GLY A 11 3.21 -7.95 20.87
N ALA A 12 2.77 -7.12 21.81
CA ALA A 12 1.48 -6.44 21.74
C ALA A 12 1.59 -4.98 21.27
N ASP A 13 2.78 -4.38 21.38
CA ASP A 13 3.03 -2.98 21.08
C ASP A 13 3.89 -2.79 19.84
N ILE A 14 3.64 -1.71 19.13
CA ILE A 14 4.38 -1.35 17.94
C ILE A 14 5.68 -0.64 18.34
N ASP A 15 6.83 -1.26 18.01
CA ASP A 15 8.16 -0.64 18.18
C ASP A 15 8.71 -0.15 16.83
N SER A 16 9.32 1.02 16.86
CA SER A 16 9.94 1.64 15.68
C SER A 16 11.17 0.87 15.17
N SER A 17 11.96 0.27 16.06
CA SER A 17 13.23 -0.38 15.70
C SER A 17 13.05 -1.53 14.70
N PRO A 18 12.16 -2.52 14.92
CA PRO A 18 11.90 -3.57 13.94
C PRO A 18 11.33 -3.04 12.62
N LEU A 19 10.48 -1.99 12.69
CA LEU A 19 9.87 -1.38 11.50
C LEU A 19 10.92 -0.66 10.63
N ILE A 20 11.90 -0.01 11.24
CA ILE A 20 13.02 0.61 10.53
C ILE A 20 13.95 -0.48 9.97
N ALA A 21 14.23 -1.54 10.75
CA ALA A 21 15.07 -2.66 10.32
C ALA A 21 14.44 -3.47 9.16
N ALA A 22 13.12 -3.45 9.00
CA ALA A 22 12.39 -4.09 7.91
C ALA A 22 12.90 -3.67 6.52
N ARG A 23 13.57 -2.51 6.39
CA ARG A 23 14.21 -2.07 5.13
C ARG A 23 15.21 -3.07 4.57
N PHE A 24 15.91 -3.83 5.42
CA PHE A 24 16.89 -4.82 4.96
C PHE A 24 16.23 -6.05 4.32
N SER A 25 15.04 -6.42 4.78
CA SER A 25 14.23 -7.50 4.19
C SER A 25 13.40 -7.03 3.01
N ALA A 26 12.98 -5.78 3.00
CA ALA A 26 12.13 -5.18 1.97
C ALA A 26 12.76 -5.22 0.56
N ARG A 27 14.09 -5.19 0.46
CA ARG A 27 14.82 -5.27 -0.83
C ARG A 27 14.53 -6.54 -1.63
N PHE A 28 14.12 -7.62 -0.95
CA PHE A 28 13.78 -8.90 -1.58
C PHE A 28 12.32 -8.99 -2.02
N LEU A 29 11.49 -8.00 -1.65
CA LEU A 29 10.10 -7.92 -2.07
C LEU A 29 9.99 -7.10 -3.36
N ASP A 30 9.17 -7.58 -4.29
CA ASP A 30 8.78 -6.82 -5.47
C ASP A 30 7.30 -6.46 -5.41
N VAL A 31 7.00 -5.41 -4.65
CA VAL A 31 5.63 -4.91 -4.45
C VAL A 31 5.00 -4.44 -5.76
N THR A 32 5.80 -3.87 -6.66
CA THR A 32 5.29 -3.36 -7.93
C THR A 32 4.92 -4.49 -8.89
N LYS A 33 5.71 -5.58 -8.93
CA LYS A 33 5.37 -6.78 -9.72
C LYS A 33 4.15 -7.49 -9.15
N ALA A 34 4.08 -7.68 -7.83
CA ALA A 34 2.95 -8.31 -7.17
C ALA A 34 1.65 -7.53 -7.44
N SER A 35 1.68 -6.21 -7.29
CA SER A 35 0.56 -5.32 -7.58
C SER A 35 0.15 -5.38 -9.07
N ARG A 36 1.11 -5.40 -10.01
CA ARG A 36 0.84 -5.55 -11.46
C ARG A 36 0.27 -6.92 -11.80
N ALA A 37 0.77 -7.99 -11.20
CA ALA A 37 0.26 -9.35 -11.43
C ALA A 37 -1.20 -9.47 -10.96
N LEU A 38 -1.53 -8.94 -9.78
CA LEU A 38 -2.91 -8.90 -9.26
C LEU A 38 -3.84 -8.06 -10.14
N ALA A 39 -3.38 -6.91 -10.65
CA ALA A 39 -4.15 -6.08 -11.56
C ALA A 39 -4.43 -6.78 -12.91
N ASN A 40 -3.45 -7.52 -13.44
CA ASN A 40 -3.63 -8.29 -14.67
C ASN A 40 -4.63 -9.44 -14.48
N LEU A 41 -4.60 -10.13 -13.34
CA LEU A 41 -5.58 -11.17 -12.98
C LEU A 41 -6.99 -10.60 -12.81
N ALA A 42 -7.13 -9.38 -12.30
CA ALA A 42 -8.41 -8.69 -12.17
C ALA A 42 -8.95 -8.11 -13.49
N GLY A 43 -8.29 -8.31 -14.62
CA GLY A 43 -8.73 -7.83 -15.93
C GLY A 43 -8.67 -6.31 -16.11
N ALA A 44 -7.90 -5.61 -15.29
CA ALA A 44 -7.74 -4.16 -15.39
C ALA A 44 -7.11 -3.77 -16.73
N LYS A 45 -7.88 -3.12 -17.61
CA LYS A 45 -7.41 -2.62 -18.90
C LYS A 45 -6.26 -1.62 -18.71
N ARG A 46 -5.12 -1.89 -19.34
CA ARG A 46 -4.00 -0.93 -19.43
C ARG A 46 -4.48 0.35 -20.11
N SER A 47 -4.52 1.44 -19.38
CA SER A 47 -4.75 2.76 -19.97
C SER A 47 -3.46 3.29 -20.58
N TYR A 48 -3.37 3.24 -21.91
CA TYR A 48 -2.32 3.93 -22.67
C TYR A 48 -2.69 5.42 -22.77
N ARG A 49 -2.35 6.23 -21.78
CA ARG A 49 -2.43 7.69 -21.92
C ARG A 49 -1.02 8.28 -21.99
N ARG A 50 -0.77 9.09 -23.03
CA ARG A 50 0.47 9.85 -23.25
C ARG A 50 0.57 10.99 -22.24
N GLY A 51 1.71 11.18 -21.59
CA GLY A 51 2.01 12.28 -20.67
C GLY A 51 3.50 12.64 -20.62
N ARG A 52 3.83 13.81 -20.06
CA ARG A 52 5.19 14.37 -20.01
C ARG A 52 6.02 13.74 -18.88
N GLY A 53 6.93 12.89 -19.24
CA GLY A 53 7.94 12.25 -18.38
C GLY A 53 8.46 11.07 -19.15
N VAL A 54 9.53 11.29 -19.95
CA VAL A 54 9.75 10.47 -21.14
C VAL A 54 11.02 9.67 -20.97
N GLU A 55 10.93 8.36 -20.66
CA GLU A 55 12.02 7.43 -20.95
C GLU A 55 11.89 6.88 -22.38
N PHE A 56 13.04 6.79 -23.05
CA PHE A 56 13.16 6.16 -24.35
C PHE A 56 12.90 4.66 -24.17
N ASP A 57 11.88 4.13 -24.88
CA ASP A 57 11.53 2.72 -24.80
C ASP A 57 12.05 1.95 -26.01
N GLU A 58 11.59 2.33 -27.20
CA GLU A 58 11.98 1.67 -28.45
C GLU A 58 11.83 2.61 -29.63
N VAL A 59 12.45 2.20 -30.74
CA VAL A 59 12.27 2.85 -32.04
C VAL A 59 11.40 1.93 -32.91
N ARG A 60 10.29 2.46 -33.44
CA ARG A 60 9.49 1.76 -34.44
C ARG A 60 9.43 2.54 -35.75
N GLN A 61 9.04 1.88 -36.78
CA GLN A 61 8.78 2.53 -38.06
C GLN A 61 7.67 3.58 -37.93
N TYR A 62 7.88 4.75 -38.53
CA TYR A 62 6.93 5.85 -38.55
C TYR A 62 5.63 5.43 -39.24
N THR A 63 4.51 5.75 -38.66
CA THR A 63 3.19 5.54 -39.24
C THR A 63 2.49 6.90 -39.39
N ALA A 64 1.75 7.09 -40.50
CA ALA A 64 1.01 8.32 -40.70
C ALA A 64 0.09 8.64 -39.51
N GLY A 65 0.29 9.84 -38.92
CA GLY A 65 -0.37 10.27 -37.69
C GLY A 65 0.54 10.33 -36.46
N ASP A 66 1.78 9.83 -36.54
CA ASP A 66 2.77 10.03 -35.48
C ASP A 66 3.31 11.47 -35.49
N ASP A 67 3.76 11.93 -34.30
CA ASP A 67 4.38 13.26 -34.19
C ASP A 67 5.73 13.29 -34.92
N VAL A 68 5.83 14.12 -35.97
CA VAL A 68 7.05 14.28 -36.77
C VAL A 68 8.26 14.72 -35.90
N ARG A 69 8.03 15.37 -34.75
CA ARG A 69 9.09 15.79 -33.82
C ARG A 69 9.72 14.64 -33.06
N ALA A 70 9.05 13.48 -33.04
CA ALA A 70 9.55 12.27 -32.41
C ALA A 70 10.40 11.40 -33.35
N ILE A 71 10.63 11.82 -34.60
CA ILE A 71 11.44 11.06 -35.57
C ILE A 71 12.89 10.96 -35.04
N ASP A 72 13.42 9.74 -35.02
CA ASP A 72 14.84 9.49 -34.79
C ASP A 72 15.62 9.57 -36.10
N TRP A 73 16.13 10.76 -36.39
CA TRP A 73 16.90 11.01 -37.61
C TRP A 73 18.14 10.14 -37.76
N ARG A 74 18.73 9.68 -36.63
CA ARG A 74 19.93 8.84 -36.61
C ARG A 74 19.60 7.41 -37.07
N VAL A 75 18.51 6.86 -36.63
CA VAL A 75 18.04 5.53 -37.04
C VAL A 75 17.50 5.60 -38.47
N THR A 76 16.71 6.61 -38.78
CA THR A 76 16.17 6.89 -40.11
C THR A 76 17.29 6.95 -41.16
N ALA A 77 18.39 7.64 -40.89
CA ALA A 77 19.53 7.74 -41.80
C ALA A 77 20.26 6.40 -42.06
N ARG A 78 20.14 5.44 -41.13
CA ARG A 78 20.77 4.11 -41.27
C ARG A 78 19.85 3.10 -41.93
N SER A 79 18.56 3.17 -41.65
CA SER A 79 17.55 2.23 -42.17
C SER A 79 17.00 2.63 -43.54
N GLY A 80 17.10 3.90 -43.91
CA GLY A 80 16.50 4.45 -45.14
C GLY A 80 15.00 4.74 -45.03
N GLU A 81 14.38 4.36 -43.90
CA GLU A 81 12.95 4.55 -43.65
C GLU A 81 12.75 5.36 -42.35
N PRO A 82 11.73 6.24 -42.33
CA PRO A 82 11.51 7.08 -41.13
C PRO A 82 11.11 6.23 -39.92
N HIS A 83 11.82 6.45 -38.82
CA HIS A 83 11.57 5.79 -37.55
C HIS A 83 11.24 6.82 -36.47
N THR A 84 10.25 6.52 -35.63
CA THR A 84 9.84 7.37 -34.52
C THR A 84 10.26 6.76 -33.16
N LYS A 85 10.70 7.62 -32.24
CA LYS A 85 10.97 7.26 -30.86
C LYS A 85 9.65 7.05 -30.15
N LEU A 86 9.45 5.86 -29.61
CA LEU A 86 8.41 5.62 -28.63
C LEU A 86 8.97 5.98 -27.25
N PHE A 87 8.21 6.77 -26.59
CA PHE A 87 8.53 7.20 -25.24
C PHE A 87 7.47 6.61 -24.31
N HIS A 88 7.90 5.85 -23.33
CA HIS A 88 7.04 5.49 -22.22
C HIS A 88 7.04 6.60 -21.18
N GLU A 89 5.86 7.05 -20.80
CA GLU A 89 5.70 7.88 -19.61
C GLU A 89 6.00 7.00 -18.41
N GLU A 90 7.17 7.18 -17.81
CA GLU A 90 7.42 6.68 -16.46
C GLU A 90 6.51 7.46 -15.52
N ARG A 91 5.29 6.96 -15.35
CA ARG A 91 4.41 7.48 -14.31
C ARG A 91 4.95 7.02 -12.98
N GLU A 92 5.56 7.95 -12.26
CA GLU A 92 5.71 7.80 -10.82
C GLU A 92 4.34 7.39 -10.25
N ARG A 93 4.19 6.15 -9.87
CA ARG A 93 2.97 5.62 -9.26
C ARG A 93 3.12 5.70 -7.76
N PRO A 94 2.51 6.69 -7.10
CA PRO A 94 2.59 6.74 -5.65
C PRO A 94 2.07 5.44 -5.05
N VAL A 95 2.85 4.84 -4.17
CA VAL A 95 2.45 3.71 -3.35
C VAL A 95 1.91 4.26 -2.04
N LEU A 96 0.65 4.02 -1.80
CA LEU A 96 -0.07 4.47 -0.63
C LEU A 96 -0.42 3.28 0.26
N ILE A 97 -0.32 3.46 1.56
CA ILE A 97 -0.92 2.56 2.52
C ILE A 97 -2.09 3.24 3.23
N SER A 98 -3.12 2.46 3.56
CA SER A 98 -4.11 2.80 4.58
C SER A 98 -4.01 1.72 5.65
N LEU A 99 -3.44 2.09 6.78
CA LEU A 99 -3.18 1.17 7.89
C LEU A 99 -4.22 1.36 8.97
N ASP A 100 -4.95 0.30 9.25
CA ASP A 100 -5.91 0.24 10.34
C ASP A 100 -5.22 -0.20 11.63
N LEU A 101 -5.28 0.64 12.66
CA LEU A 101 -4.80 0.36 14.02
C LEU A 101 -5.92 0.59 15.05
N ARG A 102 -7.19 0.47 14.64
CA ARG A 102 -8.33 0.56 15.55
C ARG A 102 -8.32 -0.59 16.56
N HIS A 103 -9.17 -0.50 17.59
CA HIS A 103 -9.19 -1.43 18.71
C HIS A 103 -9.30 -2.92 18.31
N THR A 104 -10.04 -3.25 17.23
CA THR A 104 -10.16 -4.63 16.73
C THR A 104 -8.83 -5.22 16.30
N MET A 105 -7.87 -4.38 15.93
CA MET A 105 -6.51 -4.78 15.57
C MET A 105 -5.61 -5.09 16.78
N ARG A 106 -6.00 -4.68 17.99
CA ARG A 106 -5.27 -4.99 19.23
C ARG A 106 -5.66 -6.35 19.81
N PHE A 107 -5.59 -7.35 18.95
CA PHE A 107 -5.87 -8.73 19.29
C PHE A 107 -4.79 -9.66 18.71
N GLY A 108 -4.44 -10.70 19.45
CA GLY A 108 -3.52 -11.72 18.99
C GLY A 108 -3.41 -12.86 19.98
N SER A 109 -3.48 -14.08 19.50
CA SER A 109 -3.45 -15.30 20.31
C SER A 109 -2.11 -16.03 20.27
N ARG A 110 -1.13 -15.53 19.51
CA ARG A 110 0.18 -16.19 19.34
C ARG A 110 1.34 -15.19 19.50
N ASN A 111 2.10 -14.98 18.44
CA ASN A 111 3.38 -14.27 18.49
C ASN A 111 3.23 -12.75 18.70
N CYS A 112 2.22 -12.14 18.11
CA CYS A 112 2.00 -10.71 18.18
C CYS A 112 0.53 -10.34 17.94
N PHE A 113 0.19 -9.10 18.29
CA PHE A 113 -1.11 -8.54 17.93
C PHE A 113 -1.22 -8.28 16.42
N LYS A 114 -2.46 -8.28 15.90
CA LYS A 114 -2.75 -7.94 14.49
C LYS A 114 -2.19 -6.56 14.13
N SER A 115 -2.26 -5.58 15.04
CA SER A 115 -1.68 -4.23 14.85
C SER A 115 -0.17 -4.26 14.59
N VAL A 116 0.58 -5.07 15.34
CA VAL A 116 2.03 -5.24 15.18
C VAL A 116 2.36 -5.87 13.83
N LEU A 117 1.63 -6.95 13.45
CA LEU A 117 1.80 -7.61 12.16
C LEU A 117 1.46 -6.66 11.01
N ALA A 118 0.37 -5.90 11.13
CA ALA A 118 -0.07 -4.91 10.15
C ALA A 118 0.98 -3.79 9.96
N ALA A 119 1.51 -3.23 11.04
CA ALA A 119 2.56 -2.21 11.00
C ALA A 119 3.85 -2.75 10.36
N HIS A 120 4.24 -3.98 10.66
CA HIS A 120 5.41 -4.63 10.06
C HIS A 120 5.20 -4.84 8.55
N THR A 121 4.02 -5.33 8.15
CA THR A 121 3.64 -5.48 6.74
C THR A 121 3.66 -4.15 6.00
N ALA A 122 3.06 -3.11 6.58
CA ALA A 122 3.07 -1.77 6.02
C ALA A 122 4.50 -1.22 5.84
N SER A 123 5.38 -1.42 6.83
CA SER A 123 6.79 -1.00 6.74
C SER A 123 7.54 -1.72 5.62
N LEU A 124 7.36 -3.04 5.46
CA LEU A 124 7.96 -3.79 4.36
C LEU A 124 7.51 -3.26 2.99
N LEU A 125 6.21 -2.99 2.83
CA LEU A 125 5.67 -2.44 1.59
C LEU A 125 6.24 -1.05 1.27
N LEU A 126 6.30 -0.16 2.27
CA LEU A 126 6.83 1.19 2.13
C LEU A 126 8.32 1.20 1.78
N TRP A 127 9.14 0.42 2.49
CA TRP A 127 10.57 0.33 2.20
C TRP A 127 10.84 -0.29 0.84
N SER A 128 10.12 -1.35 0.46
CA SER A 128 10.24 -1.98 -0.86
C SER A 128 9.89 -1.01 -1.99
N ALA A 129 8.81 -0.24 -1.86
CA ALA A 129 8.41 0.75 -2.85
C ALA A 129 9.44 1.89 -2.95
N LEU A 130 9.93 2.40 -1.82
CA LEU A 130 10.92 3.46 -1.79
C LEU A 130 12.25 3.02 -2.43
N ASP A 131 12.72 1.80 -2.16
CA ASP A 131 13.96 1.25 -2.74
C ASP A 131 13.88 1.12 -4.27
N ARG A 132 12.66 1.04 -4.82
CA ARG A 132 12.41 1.06 -6.27
C ARG A 132 12.21 2.45 -6.84
N GLY A 133 12.41 3.48 -6.03
CA GLY A 133 12.28 4.87 -6.44
C GLY A 133 10.85 5.40 -6.50
N GLU A 134 9.85 4.65 -6.00
CA GLU A 134 8.47 5.10 -5.96
C GLU A 134 8.26 6.18 -4.88
N ARG A 135 7.25 7.01 -5.06
CA ARG A 135 6.78 7.92 -4.03
C ARG A 135 5.91 7.14 -3.05
N VAL A 136 6.20 7.24 -1.77
CA VAL A 136 5.48 6.53 -0.71
C VAL A 136 4.77 7.49 0.22
N GLY A 137 3.56 7.13 0.64
CA GLY A 137 2.74 7.91 1.55
C GLY A 137 1.59 7.06 2.08
N GLY A 138 0.62 7.69 2.71
CA GLY A 138 -0.55 6.94 3.17
C GLY A 138 -1.26 7.58 4.35
N MET A 139 -2.04 6.76 5.01
CA MET A 139 -2.86 7.14 6.14
C MET A 139 -2.75 6.07 7.24
N VAL A 140 -2.63 6.51 8.49
CA VAL A 140 -2.71 5.65 9.67
C VAL A 140 -4.00 6.00 10.41
N VAL A 141 -4.81 4.99 10.70
CA VAL A 141 -6.11 5.13 11.35
C VAL A 141 -6.05 4.52 12.75
N SER A 142 -6.45 5.27 13.76
CA SER A 142 -6.53 4.82 15.15
C SER A 142 -7.71 5.49 15.84
N GLY A 143 -8.58 4.69 16.47
CA GLY A 143 -9.81 5.19 17.08
C GLY A 143 -10.65 5.98 16.07
N ASN A 144 -10.98 7.23 16.40
CA ASN A 144 -11.77 8.14 15.58
C ASN A 144 -10.91 9.06 14.67
N ARG A 145 -9.59 8.86 14.62
CA ARG A 145 -8.65 9.73 13.90
C ARG A 145 -7.98 9.00 12.75
N ALA A 146 -7.68 9.75 11.71
CA ALA A 146 -6.86 9.32 10.61
C ALA A 146 -5.87 10.45 10.26
N GLU A 147 -4.58 10.10 10.25
CA GLU A 147 -3.51 11.02 9.89
C GLU A 147 -2.97 10.66 8.52
N ASP A 148 -3.05 11.61 7.60
CA ASP A 148 -2.56 11.43 6.24
C ASP A 148 -1.15 12.01 6.05
N ILE A 149 -0.30 11.24 5.38
CA ILE A 149 1.06 11.62 5.04
C ILE A 149 1.18 11.62 3.52
N ARG A 150 1.46 12.81 2.97
CA ARG A 150 1.52 13.01 1.51
C ARG A 150 2.66 12.22 0.89
N PRO A 151 2.45 11.62 -0.30
CA PRO A 151 3.47 10.83 -0.97
C PRO A 151 4.70 11.64 -1.34
N ALA A 152 5.89 11.13 -0.95
CA ALA A 152 7.18 11.67 -1.37
C ALA A 152 8.20 10.53 -1.58
N ARG A 153 9.19 10.76 -2.45
CA ARG A 153 10.34 9.86 -2.65
C ARG A 153 11.39 10.17 -1.57
N SER A 154 11.08 9.87 -0.33
CA SER A 154 11.93 10.23 0.80
C SER A 154 11.88 9.21 1.93
N ARG A 155 13.04 8.88 2.48
CA ARG A 155 13.14 8.09 3.72
C ARG A 155 12.44 8.77 4.89
N HIS A 156 12.44 10.10 4.92
CA HIS A 156 11.74 10.87 5.96
C HIS A 156 10.24 10.58 5.95
N THR A 157 9.64 10.37 4.78
CA THR A 157 8.21 10.01 4.67
C THR A 157 7.94 8.66 5.32
N VAL A 158 8.76 7.64 5.03
CA VAL A 158 8.59 6.32 5.67
C VAL A 158 8.77 6.43 7.19
N LEU A 159 9.79 7.15 7.65
CA LEU A 159 10.02 7.36 9.08
C LEU A 159 8.89 8.15 9.76
N ALA A 160 8.27 9.10 9.05
CA ALA A 160 7.10 9.83 9.54
C ALA A 160 5.91 8.89 9.73
N ILE A 161 5.65 8.01 8.76
CA ILE A 161 4.59 7.00 8.85
C ILE A 161 4.87 6.03 10.01
N ILE A 162 6.10 5.53 10.16
CA ILE A 162 6.48 4.64 11.27
C ILE A 162 6.27 5.34 12.62
N ARG A 163 6.66 6.62 12.74
CA ARG A 163 6.44 7.41 13.96
C ARG A 163 4.96 7.51 14.28
N GLU A 164 4.15 7.73 13.25
CA GLU A 164 2.70 7.82 13.41
C GLU A 164 2.09 6.49 13.84
N MET A 165 2.55 5.35 13.31
CA MET A 165 2.15 4.02 13.75
C MET A 165 2.39 3.83 15.26
N VAL A 166 3.59 4.16 15.73
CA VAL A 166 3.96 4.06 17.15
C VAL A 166 3.13 5.02 18.00
N ARG A 167 2.87 6.24 17.52
CA ARG A 167 2.05 7.22 18.23
C ARG A 167 0.61 6.74 18.37
N CYS A 168 0.04 6.22 17.29
CA CYS A 168 -1.33 5.71 17.27
C CYS A 168 -1.50 4.50 18.20
N ASP A 169 -0.54 3.60 18.22
CA ASP A 169 -0.59 2.42 19.07
C ASP A 169 -0.57 2.77 20.57
N LYS A 170 0.25 3.77 20.96
CA LYS A 170 0.33 4.24 22.35
C LYS A 170 -0.89 5.04 22.80
N ASN A 171 -1.49 5.79 21.90
CA ASN A 171 -2.59 6.71 22.20
C ASN A 171 -3.94 6.12 21.81
N ASN A 172 -4.12 4.83 21.95
CA ASN A 172 -5.30 4.07 21.59
C ASN A 172 -6.57 4.92 21.78
N GLY A 173 -6.98 5.63 20.69
CA GLY A 173 -7.89 6.77 20.79
C GLY A 173 -9.23 6.40 21.40
N ASP A 174 -9.62 7.17 22.39
CA ASP A 174 -10.98 7.17 22.93
C ASP A 174 -11.95 7.64 21.86
N GLY A 175 -13.11 7.03 21.81
CA GLY A 175 -14.19 7.42 20.91
C GLY A 175 -14.65 6.35 19.94
N GLU A 176 -15.75 6.66 19.27
CA GLU A 176 -16.34 5.75 18.30
C GLU A 176 -15.38 5.54 17.11
N PRO A 177 -15.09 4.30 16.71
CA PRO A 177 -14.10 4.03 15.66
C PRO A 177 -14.50 4.66 14.32
N LEU A 178 -13.53 5.25 13.61
CA LEU A 178 -13.74 5.81 12.29
C LEU A 178 -14.16 4.71 11.30
N PRO A 179 -15.39 4.76 10.73
CA PRO A 179 -15.89 3.73 9.84
C PRO A 179 -15.03 3.61 8.57
N LEU A 180 -14.91 2.40 8.02
CA LEU A 180 -14.13 2.14 6.81
C LEU A 180 -14.55 3.04 5.62
N ALA A 181 -15.86 3.33 5.49
CA ALA A 181 -16.36 4.23 4.45
C ALA A 181 -15.77 5.64 4.55
N GLU A 182 -15.60 6.16 5.76
CA GLU A 182 -14.99 7.48 5.98
C GLU A 182 -13.47 7.45 5.77
N GLN A 183 -12.80 6.37 6.17
CA GLN A 183 -11.37 6.17 5.87
C GLN A 183 -11.13 6.19 4.35
N LEU A 184 -11.95 5.50 3.57
CA LEU A 184 -11.86 5.47 2.11
C LEU A 184 -12.11 6.85 1.48
N LYS A 185 -13.00 7.66 2.03
CA LYS A 185 -13.20 9.05 1.59
C LYS A 185 -12.00 9.94 1.90
N GLN A 186 -11.35 9.73 3.03
CA GLN A 186 -10.16 10.51 3.40
C GLN A 186 -8.98 10.13 2.51
N ILE A 187 -8.70 8.83 2.33
CA ILE A 187 -7.60 8.38 1.47
C ILE A 187 -7.78 8.84 0.02
N GLN A 188 -9.01 8.98 -0.45
CA GLN A 188 -9.31 9.49 -1.79
C GLN A 188 -8.72 10.89 -2.04
N ARG A 189 -8.53 11.70 -1.01
CA ARG A 189 -7.94 13.05 -1.12
C ARG A 189 -6.46 13.03 -1.51
N ILE A 190 -5.74 11.99 -1.09
CA ILE A 190 -4.30 11.83 -1.37
C ILE A 190 -4.03 10.82 -2.49
N ALA A 191 -4.98 9.95 -2.80
CA ALA A 191 -4.87 8.94 -3.85
C ALA A 191 -5.10 9.58 -5.23
N ARG A 192 -4.02 9.87 -5.93
CA ARG A 192 -4.07 10.39 -7.31
C ARG A 192 -4.34 9.25 -8.31
N PRO A 193 -4.90 9.56 -9.50
CA PRO A 193 -5.03 8.56 -10.56
C PRO A 193 -3.69 7.89 -10.89
N GLY A 194 -3.69 6.57 -10.97
CA GLY A 194 -2.50 5.75 -11.18
C GLY A 194 -1.77 5.30 -9.92
N SER A 195 -2.18 5.75 -8.71
CA SER A 195 -1.62 5.28 -7.45
C SER A 195 -1.92 3.80 -7.21
N ALA A 196 -1.01 3.13 -6.48
CA ALA A 196 -1.25 1.82 -5.88
C ALA A 196 -1.58 2.01 -4.39
N LEU A 197 -2.74 1.56 -3.95
CA LEU A 197 -3.22 1.66 -2.56
C LEU A 197 -3.29 0.28 -1.92
N PHE A 198 -2.61 0.10 -0.80
CA PHE A 198 -2.73 -1.08 0.06
C PHE A 198 -3.61 -0.74 1.26
N LEU A 199 -4.76 -1.41 1.36
CA LEU A 199 -5.65 -1.33 2.52
C LEU A 199 -5.29 -2.48 3.47
N ILE A 200 -4.73 -2.16 4.62
CA ILE A 200 -4.26 -3.14 5.61
C ILE A 200 -5.17 -3.06 6.83
N SER A 201 -6.01 -4.07 7.03
CA SER A 201 -7.04 -4.12 8.07
C SER A 201 -7.47 -5.56 8.33
N ASP A 202 -8.22 -5.81 9.39
CA ASP A 202 -9.00 -7.03 9.58
C ASP A 202 -10.36 -6.99 8.85
N PHE A 203 -10.73 -5.82 8.32
CA PHE A 203 -12.01 -5.56 7.66
C PHE A 203 -13.24 -5.93 8.51
N HIS A 204 -13.12 -5.76 9.83
CA HIS A 204 -14.17 -6.13 10.79
C HIS A 204 -15.51 -5.42 10.49
N ASP A 205 -15.48 -4.17 10.03
CA ASP A 205 -16.68 -3.40 9.67
C ASP A 205 -17.48 -4.01 8.51
N GLY A 206 -16.88 -4.99 7.81
CA GLY A 206 -17.47 -5.57 6.61
C GLY A 206 -17.49 -4.61 5.41
N LEU A 207 -18.16 -5.07 4.34
CA LEU A 207 -18.29 -4.33 3.09
C LEU A 207 -19.74 -3.85 2.93
N ASP A 208 -20.12 -2.85 3.71
CA ASP A 208 -21.44 -2.25 3.58
C ASP A 208 -21.64 -1.54 2.21
N PRO A 209 -22.87 -1.18 1.81
CA PRO A 209 -23.14 -0.52 0.53
C PRO A 209 -22.35 0.78 0.32
N LYS A 210 -22.08 1.56 1.39
CA LYS A 210 -21.32 2.82 1.31
C LYS A 210 -19.85 2.55 1.05
N VAL A 211 -19.27 1.54 1.69
CA VAL A 211 -17.91 1.06 1.45
C VAL A 211 -17.77 0.60 0.01
N LEU A 212 -18.69 -0.26 -0.46
CA LEU A 212 -18.67 -0.78 -1.84
C LEU A 212 -18.80 0.34 -2.89
N GLN A 213 -19.65 1.33 -2.65
CA GLN A 213 -19.81 2.48 -3.56
C GLN A 213 -18.52 3.29 -3.64
N THR A 214 -17.86 3.55 -2.51
CA THR A 214 -16.61 4.31 -2.47
C THR A 214 -15.47 3.53 -3.13
N LEU A 215 -15.37 2.23 -2.86
CA LEU A 215 -14.39 1.36 -3.51
C LEU A 215 -14.59 1.31 -5.04
N ARG A 216 -15.84 1.19 -5.53
CA ARG A 216 -16.14 1.19 -6.97
C ARG A 216 -15.67 2.48 -7.66
N ARG A 217 -15.74 3.62 -6.99
CA ARG A 217 -15.22 4.89 -7.51
C ARG A 217 -13.68 4.93 -7.51
N LEU A 218 -13.08 4.49 -6.42
CA LEU A 218 -11.61 4.48 -6.27
C LEU A 218 -10.93 3.56 -7.28
N VAL A 219 -11.44 2.35 -7.51
CA VAL A 219 -10.81 1.38 -8.42
C VAL A 219 -10.80 1.80 -9.88
N GLN A 220 -11.59 2.82 -10.26
CA GLN A 220 -11.55 3.39 -11.62
C GLN A 220 -10.24 4.13 -11.88
N HIS A 221 -9.56 4.62 -10.83
CA HIS A 221 -8.39 5.49 -10.96
C HIS A 221 -7.20 5.03 -10.12
N VAL A 222 -7.43 4.19 -9.12
CA VAL A 222 -6.44 3.72 -8.15
C VAL A 222 -6.43 2.19 -8.15
N GLN A 223 -5.26 1.61 -8.19
CA GLN A 223 -5.12 0.17 -8.03
C GLN A 223 -5.17 -0.18 -6.54
N ILE A 224 -6.20 -0.91 -6.11
CA ILE A 224 -6.40 -1.25 -4.70
C ILE A 224 -6.05 -2.70 -4.44
N THR A 225 -5.27 -2.94 -3.38
CA THR A 225 -4.95 -4.27 -2.85
C THR A 225 -5.36 -4.31 -1.39
N GLY A 226 -6.32 -5.18 -1.04
CA GLY A 226 -6.67 -5.47 0.35
C GLY A 226 -5.67 -6.46 0.95
N VAL A 227 -5.14 -6.13 2.11
CA VAL A 227 -4.28 -6.99 2.92
C VAL A 227 -5.03 -7.30 4.21
N MET A 228 -5.63 -8.48 4.24
CA MET A 228 -6.40 -8.94 5.39
C MET A 228 -5.47 -9.48 6.47
N ILE A 229 -5.54 -8.92 7.65
CA ILE A 229 -4.82 -9.38 8.85
C ILE A 229 -5.82 -10.11 9.74
N SER A 230 -5.52 -11.35 10.07
CA SER A 230 -6.39 -12.16 10.93
C SER A 230 -5.57 -12.99 11.91
N ASP A 231 -6.15 -13.25 13.07
CA ASP A 231 -5.59 -14.17 14.05
C ASP A 231 -6.15 -15.59 13.86
N PRO A 232 -5.38 -16.65 14.16
CA PRO A 232 -5.88 -18.02 14.07
C PRO A 232 -7.14 -18.30 14.89
N LEU A 233 -7.31 -17.66 16.04
CA LEU A 233 -8.51 -17.83 16.89
C LEU A 233 -9.77 -17.23 16.24
N GLU A 234 -9.64 -16.24 15.37
CA GLU A 234 -10.78 -15.67 14.64
C GLU A 234 -11.34 -16.66 13.59
N ARG A 235 -10.51 -17.61 13.16
CA ARG A 235 -10.89 -18.64 12.17
C ARG A 235 -11.35 -19.95 12.82
N ASN A 236 -10.70 -20.33 13.91
CA ASN A 236 -10.94 -21.59 14.60
C ASN A 236 -11.11 -21.28 16.08
N LEU A 237 -12.32 -21.53 16.60
CA LEU A 237 -12.59 -21.40 18.02
C LEU A 237 -11.64 -22.32 18.83
N PRO A 238 -11.26 -21.92 20.05
CA PRO A 238 -10.45 -22.75 20.91
C PRO A 238 -11.20 -24.02 21.31
N ALA A 239 -10.49 -25.04 21.79
CA ALA A 239 -11.09 -26.27 22.29
C ALA A 239 -12.14 -25.97 23.38
N ALA A 240 -13.09 -26.87 23.57
CA ALA A 240 -14.14 -26.71 24.57
C ALA A 240 -13.53 -26.39 25.95
N GLY A 241 -13.98 -25.34 26.60
CA GLY A 241 -13.45 -24.85 27.88
C GLY A 241 -14.18 -23.60 28.35
N HIS A 242 -13.81 -23.13 29.54
CA HIS A 242 -14.28 -21.85 30.05
C HIS A 242 -13.30 -20.75 29.65
N TYR A 243 -13.79 -19.74 28.93
CA TYR A 243 -13.00 -18.62 28.47
C TYR A 243 -13.63 -17.32 28.97
N VAL A 244 -12.80 -16.44 29.51
CA VAL A 244 -13.19 -15.07 29.82
C VAL A 244 -12.85 -14.23 28.61
N VAL A 245 -13.84 -13.62 27.99
CA VAL A 245 -13.68 -12.71 26.86
C VAL A 245 -14.02 -11.31 27.36
N SER A 246 -13.10 -10.38 27.23
CA SER A 246 -13.35 -8.97 27.52
C SER A 246 -13.22 -8.14 26.24
N ASP A 247 -14.09 -7.16 26.08
CA ASP A 247 -13.96 -6.17 25.02
C ASP A 247 -12.95 -5.07 25.41
N ALA A 248 -12.69 -4.15 24.50
CA ALA A 248 -11.78 -3.02 24.74
C ALA A 248 -12.27 -2.08 25.85
N SER A 249 -13.54 -2.19 26.27
CA SER A 249 -14.12 -1.44 27.41
C SER A 249 -13.95 -2.14 28.75
N GLY A 250 -13.36 -3.34 28.77
CA GLY A 250 -13.17 -4.14 29.98
C GLY A 250 -14.44 -4.82 30.49
N ARG A 251 -15.51 -4.86 29.70
CA ARG A 251 -16.70 -5.63 30.03
C ARG A 251 -16.49 -7.10 29.68
N SER A 252 -16.59 -7.97 30.66
CA SER A 252 -16.53 -9.43 30.55
C SER A 252 -17.92 -10.03 30.54
#